data_37d5a2bc65e0716d2908ed4a4767c7bb
#
_entry.id   37d5a2bc65e0716d2908ed4a4767c7bb
#
_cell.length_a   1.000
_cell.length_b   1.000
_cell.length_c   1.000
_cell.angle_alpha   90.00
_cell.angle_beta   90.00
_cell.angle_gamma   90.00
#
_symmetry.space_group_name_H-M   'P 1'
#
loop_
_entity.id
_entity.type
_entity.pdbx_description
1 polymer ?
#
loop_
_entity_poly.entity_id
_entity_poly.type
_entity_poly.pdbx_seq_one_letter_code
_entity_poly.pdbx_strand_id
1 'polypeptide(L)'
;IAILSCIHGNMAALEAVWDDLNAQDVDSVYCLGDLVGYGPFPNEVIKFIQDKHIPTVLGCWDEGIGMEREDCGCKFITEEDAENGHAAFEWTRSEITESNRKFLSELYFGQRITDTNAGSLLLVHGSPRSTGEYLMESTHDLILFERAAAGDCDILICGHTHVPFVRQIEGTMR
;
A
#
# COMPACT_ATOMS: atom_id res chain seq x y z
N ILE A 1 -5.34 14.11 -8.15
CA ILE A 1 -4.96 12.72 -7.87
C ILE A 1 -5.47 12.34 -6.50
N ALA A 2 -6.10 11.16 -6.35
CA ALA A 2 -6.41 10.54 -5.07
C ALA A 2 -5.53 9.30 -4.84
N ILE A 3 -5.16 9.06 -3.59
CA ILE A 3 -4.34 7.91 -3.18
C ILE A 3 -5.10 7.12 -2.12
N LEU A 4 -5.37 5.85 -2.42
CA LEU A 4 -5.90 4.87 -1.48
C LEU A 4 -4.72 4.04 -0.92
N SER A 5 -4.89 3.48 0.26
CA SER A 5 -3.89 2.59 0.87
C SER A 5 -4.53 1.72 1.95
N CYS A 6 -3.96 0.54 2.17
CA CYS A 6 -4.26 -0.29 3.34
C CYS A 6 -5.77 -0.53 3.52
N ILE A 7 -6.40 -1.05 2.46
CA ILE A 7 -7.85 -1.32 2.40
C ILE A 7 -8.19 -2.55 3.25
N HIS A 8 -7.30 -3.54 3.26
CA HIS A 8 -7.38 -4.70 4.15
C HIS A 8 -8.74 -5.42 4.14
N GLY A 9 -9.28 -5.73 2.96
CA GLY A 9 -10.55 -6.46 2.84
C GLY A 9 -11.77 -5.71 3.40
N ASN A 10 -11.67 -4.40 3.66
CA ASN A 10 -12.76 -3.58 4.18
C ASN A 10 -13.59 -2.97 3.06
N MET A 11 -14.46 -3.80 2.46
CA MET A 11 -15.28 -3.39 1.33
C MET A 11 -16.22 -2.22 1.67
N ALA A 12 -16.80 -2.21 2.86
CA ALA A 12 -17.72 -1.14 3.27
C ALA A 12 -17.03 0.23 3.36
N ALA A 13 -15.78 0.27 3.88
CA ALA A 13 -15.00 1.49 3.89
C ALA A 13 -14.59 1.91 2.49
N LEU A 14 -14.21 0.95 1.63
CA LEU A 14 -13.83 1.22 0.25
C LEU A 14 -14.99 1.84 -0.55
N GLU A 15 -16.21 1.31 -0.41
CA GLU A 15 -17.41 1.84 -1.05
C GLU A 15 -17.69 3.28 -0.59
N ALA A 16 -17.64 3.54 0.73
CA ALA A 16 -17.86 4.88 1.27
C ALA A 16 -16.82 5.90 0.78
N VAL A 17 -15.55 5.50 0.73
CA VAL A 17 -14.47 6.35 0.18
C VAL A 17 -14.67 6.57 -1.31
N TRP A 18 -15.07 5.54 -2.05
CA TRP A 18 -15.33 5.66 -3.48
C TRP A 18 -16.49 6.60 -3.81
N ASP A 19 -17.56 6.56 -3.02
CA ASP A 19 -18.69 7.48 -3.16
C ASP A 19 -18.25 8.94 -2.88
N ASP A 20 -17.41 9.17 -1.88
CA ASP A 20 -16.83 10.49 -1.62
C ASP A 20 -15.92 10.94 -2.77
N LEU A 21 -15.06 10.08 -3.29
CA LEU A 21 -14.19 10.38 -4.43
C LEU A 21 -14.96 10.78 -5.69
N ASN A 22 -16.12 10.15 -5.94
CA ASN A 22 -16.97 10.52 -7.07
C ASN A 22 -17.59 11.92 -6.94
N ALA A 23 -17.64 12.47 -5.74
CA ALA A 23 -18.09 13.83 -5.47
C ALA A 23 -16.96 14.88 -5.51
N GLN A 24 -15.71 14.43 -5.61
CA GLN A 24 -14.52 15.29 -5.67
C GLN A 24 -14.07 15.48 -7.13
N ASP A 25 -13.31 16.55 -7.37
CA ASP A 25 -12.68 16.83 -8.67
C ASP A 25 -11.33 16.08 -8.76
N VAL A 26 -11.40 14.76 -9.00
CA VAL A 26 -10.25 13.85 -9.04
C VAL A 26 -10.10 13.24 -10.43
N ASP A 27 -8.95 13.50 -11.08
CA ASP A 27 -8.66 12.97 -12.42
C ASP A 27 -8.18 11.51 -12.40
N SER A 28 -7.50 11.10 -11.33
CA SER A 28 -6.85 9.78 -11.26
C SER A 28 -6.81 9.26 -9.83
N VAL A 29 -7.05 7.97 -9.67
CA VAL A 29 -7.00 7.27 -8.38
C VAL A 29 -5.92 6.19 -8.46
N TYR A 30 -5.10 6.08 -7.43
CA TYR A 30 -4.07 5.04 -7.26
C TYR A 30 -4.22 4.37 -5.91
N CYS A 31 -3.72 3.13 -5.78
CA CYS A 31 -3.70 2.41 -4.52
C CYS A 31 -2.27 1.97 -4.16
N LEU A 32 -1.88 2.20 -2.91
CA LEU A 32 -0.57 1.82 -2.40
C LEU A 32 -0.50 0.38 -1.88
N GLY A 33 -1.47 -0.47 -2.22
CA GLY A 33 -1.46 -1.87 -1.82
C GLY A 33 -2.10 -2.12 -0.46
N ASP A 34 -1.88 -3.33 0.05
CA ASP A 34 -2.57 -3.94 1.17
C ASP A 34 -4.09 -3.96 0.93
N LEU A 35 -4.45 -4.59 -0.19
CA LEU A 35 -5.84 -4.84 -0.56
C LEU A 35 -6.50 -5.85 0.37
N VAL A 36 -5.72 -6.85 0.80
CA VAL A 36 -6.18 -7.99 1.60
C VAL A 36 -5.63 -7.93 3.03
N GLY A 37 -6.08 -8.87 3.86
CA GLY A 37 -5.73 -8.97 5.28
C GLY A 37 -6.77 -8.31 6.18
N TYR A 38 -6.84 -8.75 7.43
CA TYR A 38 -7.73 -8.28 8.51
C TYR A 38 -9.24 -8.33 8.21
N GLY A 39 -9.71 -7.66 7.15
CA GLY A 39 -11.13 -7.53 6.84
C GLY A 39 -11.70 -8.75 6.10
N PRO A 40 -13.03 -8.93 6.14
CA PRO A 40 -13.68 -10.18 5.73
C PRO A 40 -13.98 -10.29 4.22
N PHE A 41 -13.59 -9.29 3.39
CA PHE A 41 -13.95 -9.25 1.97
C PHE A 41 -12.74 -9.12 1.03
N PRO A 42 -11.70 -10.00 1.14
CA PRO A 42 -10.48 -9.86 0.34
C PRO A 42 -10.75 -9.99 -1.17
N ASN A 43 -11.62 -10.92 -1.57
CA ASN A 43 -11.91 -11.15 -2.98
C ASN A 43 -12.74 -10.03 -3.60
N GLU A 44 -13.67 -9.47 -2.86
CA GLU A 44 -14.55 -8.38 -3.28
C GLU A 44 -13.76 -7.08 -3.47
N VAL A 45 -12.82 -6.79 -2.55
CA VAL A 45 -11.91 -5.64 -2.68
C VAL A 45 -11.06 -5.78 -3.94
N ILE A 46 -10.43 -6.92 -4.18
CA ILE A 46 -9.63 -7.16 -5.39
C ILE A 46 -10.50 -6.97 -6.63
N LYS A 47 -11.70 -7.57 -6.65
CA LYS A 47 -12.63 -7.41 -7.77
C LYS A 47 -12.99 -5.96 -8.01
N PHE A 48 -13.26 -5.18 -6.95
CA PHE A 48 -13.55 -3.76 -7.06
C PHE A 48 -12.38 -2.98 -7.70
N ILE A 49 -11.16 -3.22 -7.23
CA ILE A 49 -9.94 -2.59 -7.77
C ILE A 49 -9.77 -2.91 -9.26
N GLN A 50 -9.98 -4.16 -9.65
CA GLN A 50 -9.91 -4.60 -11.05
C GLN A 50 -11.02 -3.96 -11.91
N ASP A 51 -12.28 -3.98 -11.45
CA ASP A 51 -13.43 -3.44 -12.18
C ASP A 51 -13.30 -1.91 -12.37
N LYS A 52 -12.70 -1.21 -11.42
CA LYS A 52 -12.44 0.24 -11.49
C LYS A 52 -11.11 0.59 -12.18
N HIS A 53 -10.33 -0.42 -12.58
CA HIS A 53 -9.01 -0.25 -13.21
C HIS A 53 -8.07 0.66 -12.40
N ILE A 54 -8.07 0.53 -11.06
CA ILE A 54 -7.24 1.35 -10.18
C ILE A 54 -5.81 0.81 -10.19
N PRO A 55 -4.82 1.56 -10.71
CA PRO A 55 -3.43 1.16 -10.65
C PRO A 55 -3.00 0.99 -9.19
N THR A 56 -2.44 -0.18 -8.87
CA THR A 56 -2.14 -0.58 -7.50
C THR A 56 -0.71 -1.10 -7.40
N VAL A 57 0.02 -0.66 -6.39
CA VAL A 57 1.34 -1.22 -6.07
C VAL A 57 1.21 -2.33 -5.02
N LEU A 58 2.22 -3.18 -4.97
CA LEU A 58 2.28 -4.35 -4.09
C LEU A 58 2.40 -3.92 -2.62
N GLY A 59 1.42 -4.30 -1.79
CA GLY A 59 1.49 -4.18 -0.33
C GLY A 59 2.16 -5.39 0.32
N CYS A 60 2.51 -5.32 1.61
CA CYS A 60 3.18 -6.42 2.29
C CYS A 60 2.24 -7.62 2.52
N TRP A 61 0.96 -7.39 2.76
CA TRP A 61 -0.05 -8.46 2.83
C TRP A 61 -0.32 -9.07 1.46
N ASP A 62 -0.42 -8.22 0.42
CA ASP A 62 -0.60 -8.68 -0.96
C ASP A 62 0.57 -9.56 -1.39
N GLU A 63 1.80 -9.16 -1.02
CA GLU A 63 3.02 -9.91 -1.29
C GLU A 63 3.04 -11.26 -0.54
N GLY A 64 2.70 -11.23 0.75
CA GLY A 64 2.64 -12.44 1.57
C GLY A 64 1.64 -13.47 1.03
N ILE A 65 0.43 -13.03 0.72
CA ILE A 65 -0.64 -13.89 0.19
C ILE A 65 -0.39 -14.28 -1.27
N GLY A 66 -0.02 -13.33 -2.12
CA GLY A 66 0.19 -13.56 -3.56
C GLY A 66 1.38 -14.49 -3.85
N MET A 67 2.45 -14.36 -3.08
CA MET A 67 3.68 -15.16 -3.24
C MET A 67 3.75 -16.36 -2.29
N GLU A 68 2.64 -16.68 -1.61
CA GLU A 68 2.53 -17.84 -0.70
C GLU A 68 3.62 -17.88 0.38
N ARG A 69 3.97 -16.72 0.95
CA ARG A 69 4.93 -16.61 2.04
C ARG A 69 4.33 -17.13 3.35
N GLU A 70 5.16 -17.34 4.36
CA GLU A 70 4.73 -17.79 5.68
C GLU A 70 3.96 -16.71 6.45
N ASP A 71 4.28 -15.42 6.20
CA ASP A 71 3.64 -14.27 6.83
C ASP A 71 3.67 -13.02 5.92
N CYS A 72 3.10 -11.91 6.40
CA CYS A 72 3.11 -10.62 5.71
C CYS A 72 4.42 -9.82 5.90
N GLY A 73 5.36 -10.28 6.72
CA GLY A 73 6.56 -9.55 7.11
C GLY A 73 6.29 -8.33 8.02
N CYS A 74 5.08 -8.17 8.54
CA CYS A 74 4.69 -7.06 9.40
C CYS A 74 5.31 -7.21 10.80
N LYS A 75 5.57 -6.06 11.45
CA LYS A 75 6.01 -6.03 12.85
C LYS A 75 4.82 -5.76 13.75
N PHE A 76 4.62 -6.62 14.72
CA PHE A 76 3.59 -6.45 15.75
C PHE A 76 4.21 -5.94 17.04
N ILE A 77 3.46 -5.14 17.81
CA ILE A 77 3.95 -4.51 19.04
C ILE A 77 3.76 -5.44 20.22
N THR A 78 2.64 -6.16 20.26
CA THR A 78 2.28 -7.08 21.33
C THR A 78 2.18 -8.51 20.80
N GLU A 79 2.23 -9.50 21.71
CA GLU A 79 2.01 -10.90 21.40
C GLU A 79 0.57 -11.13 20.90
N GLU A 80 -0.42 -10.46 21.50
CA GLU A 80 -1.81 -10.50 21.09
C GLU A 80 -2.00 -9.97 19.65
N ASP A 81 -1.34 -8.85 19.30
CA ASP A 81 -1.35 -8.33 17.93
C ASP A 81 -0.74 -9.32 16.94
N ALA A 82 0.34 -10.00 17.33
CA ALA A 82 0.99 -11.01 16.50
C ALA A 82 0.09 -12.24 16.29
N GLU A 83 -0.57 -12.73 17.34
CA GLU A 83 -1.53 -13.85 17.25
C GLU A 83 -2.72 -13.48 16.34
N ASN A 84 -3.30 -12.30 16.53
CA ASN A 84 -4.41 -11.81 15.72
C ASN A 84 -3.98 -11.59 14.26
N GLY A 85 -2.81 -11.01 14.04
CA GLY A 85 -2.25 -10.81 12.70
C GLY A 85 -2.01 -12.13 11.98
N HIS A 86 -1.45 -13.13 12.67
CA HIS A 86 -1.24 -14.46 12.11
C HIS A 86 -2.57 -15.16 11.79
N ALA A 87 -3.54 -15.10 12.69
CA ALA A 87 -4.87 -15.66 12.46
C ALA A 87 -5.56 -15.02 11.24
N ALA A 88 -5.47 -13.68 11.11
CA ALA A 88 -6.01 -12.97 9.96
C ALA A 88 -5.28 -13.35 8.65
N PHE A 89 -3.96 -13.58 8.71
CA PHE A 89 -3.17 -14.00 7.56
C PHE A 89 -3.59 -15.39 7.06
N GLU A 90 -3.66 -16.37 7.96
CA GLU A 90 -4.07 -17.73 7.62
C GLU A 90 -5.52 -17.77 7.11
N TRP A 91 -6.41 -16.99 7.72
CA TRP A 91 -7.79 -16.89 7.24
C TRP A 91 -7.83 -16.30 5.82
N THR A 92 -7.15 -15.17 5.57
CA THR A 92 -7.09 -14.55 4.24
C THR A 92 -6.53 -15.52 3.20
N ARG A 93 -5.47 -16.26 3.57
CA ARG A 93 -4.84 -17.28 2.72
C ARG A 93 -5.81 -18.41 2.33
N SER A 94 -6.72 -18.78 3.25
CA SER A 94 -7.73 -19.82 2.99
C SER A 94 -8.89 -19.32 2.13
N GLU A 95 -9.25 -18.04 2.22
CA GLU A 95 -10.40 -17.46 1.52
C GLU A 95 -10.08 -16.94 0.11
N ILE A 96 -8.83 -16.55 -0.14
CA ILE A 96 -8.44 -15.95 -1.40
C ILE A 96 -8.57 -16.96 -2.55
N THR A 97 -9.23 -16.56 -3.65
CA THR A 97 -9.31 -17.39 -4.84
C THR A 97 -7.97 -17.45 -5.57
N GLU A 98 -7.72 -18.53 -6.30
CA GLU A 98 -6.49 -18.71 -7.06
C GLU A 98 -6.26 -17.59 -8.09
N SER A 99 -7.32 -17.13 -8.75
CA SER A 99 -7.22 -16.00 -9.69
C SER A 99 -6.83 -14.69 -8.99
N ASN A 100 -7.33 -14.45 -7.79
CA ASN A 100 -7.00 -13.27 -7.02
C ASN A 100 -5.60 -13.36 -6.40
N ARG A 101 -5.18 -14.54 -5.95
CA ARG A 101 -3.80 -14.81 -5.53
C ARG A 101 -2.81 -14.48 -6.66
N LYS A 102 -3.11 -14.97 -7.86
CA LYS A 102 -2.30 -14.66 -9.05
C LYS A 102 -2.26 -13.16 -9.31
N PHE A 103 -3.40 -12.46 -9.25
CA PHE A 103 -3.45 -11.01 -9.41
C PHE A 103 -2.54 -10.29 -8.41
N LEU A 104 -2.59 -10.66 -7.13
CA LEU A 104 -1.72 -10.08 -6.09
C LEU A 104 -0.24 -10.31 -6.40
N SER A 105 0.14 -11.49 -6.87
CA SER A 105 1.53 -11.82 -7.21
C SER A 105 2.08 -11.05 -8.43
N GLU A 106 1.21 -10.50 -9.26
CA GLU A 106 1.55 -9.74 -10.46
C GLU A 106 1.59 -8.22 -10.22
N LEU A 107 1.26 -7.75 -9.00
CA LEU A 107 1.34 -6.33 -8.65
C LEU A 107 2.79 -5.82 -8.69
N TYR A 108 2.97 -4.62 -9.21
CA TYR A 108 4.29 -3.99 -9.25
C TYR A 108 4.70 -3.47 -7.87
N PHE A 109 5.97 -3.60 -7.55
CA PHE A 109 6.54 -3.08 -6.30
C PHE A 109 6.36 -1.57 -6.13
N GLY A 110 6.40 -0.81 -7.20
CA GLY A 110 6.20 0.63 -7.17
C GLY A 110 5.76 1.18 -8.52
N GLN A 111 5.18 2.36 -8.50
CA GLN A 111 4.73 3.06 -9.71
C GLN A 111 5.24 4.50 -9.72
N ARG A 112 5.82 4.89 -10.85
CA ARG A 112 6.29 6.26 -11.10
C ARG A 112 5.27 7.04 -11.90
N ILE A 113 5.03 8.29 -11.51
CA ILE A 113 4.21 9.25 -12.25
C ILE A 113 5.11 10.47 -12.53
N THR A 114 5.33 10.79 -13.81
CA THR A 114 6.30 11.84 -14.23
C THR A 114 5.65 13.11 -14.75
N ASP A 115 4.44 13.02 -15.29
CA ASP A 115 3.79 14.15 -15.95
C ASP A 115 2.91 14.96 -14.98
N THR A 116 3.51 15.42 -13.87
CA THR A 116 2.80 16.24 -12.89
C THR A 116 3.42 17.63 -12.77
N ASN A 117 2.58 18.61 -12.42
CA ASN A 117 3.06 19.98 -12.14
C ASN A 117 3.93 20.06 -10.85
N ALA A 118 3.94 18.99 -10.05
CA ALA A 118 4.67 18.91 -8.78
C ALA A 118 6.02 18.17 -8.89
N GLY A 119 6.39 17.73 -10.10
CA GLY A 119 7.56 16.89 -10.33
C GLY A 119 7.24 15.40 -10.45
N SER A 120 8.24 14.55 -10.30
CA SER A 120 8.12 13.10 -10.36
C SER A 120 7.64 12.53 -9.03
N LEU A 121 6.57 11.70 -9.07
CA LEU A 121 6.08 10.99 -7.91
C LEU A 121 6.51 9.52 -7.98
N LEU A 122 6.90 8.94 -6.87
CA LEU A 122 7.06 7.50 -6.70
C LEU A 122 6.06 6.99 -5.68
N LEU A 123 5.18 6.08 -6.11
CA LEU A 123 4.22 5.38 -5.27
C LEU A 123 4.81 4.02 -4.89
N VAL A 124 4.88 3.73 -3.60
CA VAL A 124 5.29 2.44 -3.03
C VAL A 124 4.44 2.13 -1.80
N HIS A 125 4.42 0.89 -1.35
CA HIS A 125 3.70 0.57 -0.11
C HIS A 125 4.47 1.01 1.14
N GLY A 126 5.61 0.41 1.43
CA GLY A 126 6.42 0.74 2.61
C GLY A 126 7.52 1.75 2.29
N SER A 127 8.47 1.37 1.45
CA SER A 127 9.56 2.24 1.00
C SER A 127 10.08 1.80 -0.37
N PRO A 128 10.97 2.58 -1.03
CA PRO A 128 11.63 2.12 -2.26
C PRO A 128 12.51 0.88 -2.11
N ARG A 129 12.69 0.36 -0.88
CA ARG A 129 13.52 -0.81 -0.59
C ARG A 129 12.73 -2.06 -0.21
N SER A 130 11.57 -1.88 0.42
CA SER A 130 10.79 -2.99 0.96
C SER A 130 9.34 -2.60 1.17
N THR A 131 8.42 -3.53 0.88
CA THR A 131 6.99 -3.40 1.20
C THR A 131 6.75 -3.30 2.71
N GLY A 132 7.55 -3.97 3.55
CA GLY A 132 7.42 -4.01 5.00
C GLY A 132 8.29 -2.98 5.75
N GLU A 133 8.94 -2.00 5.09
CA GLU A 133 9.70 -0.96 5.79
C GLU A 133 8.77 0.15 6.27
N TYR A 134 8.81 0.44 7.59
CA TYR A 134 8.05 1.52 8.19
C TYR A 134 8.80 2.85 8.09
N LEU A 135 8.25 3.80 7.35
CA LEU A 135 8.69 5.19 7.36
C LEU A 135 7.71 6.01 8.21
N MET A 136 8.12 6.32 9.43
CA MET A 136 7.31 7.03 10.41
C MET A 136 7.63 8.52 10.39
N GLU A 137 6.72 9.36 10.92
CA GLU A 137 7.01 10.78 11.12
C GLU A 137 8.27 11.01 11.97
N SER A 138 8.55 10.12 12.91
CA SER A 138 9.73 10.13 13.78
C SER A 138 11.01 9.59 13.11
N THR A 139 10.93 9.07 11.90
CA THR A 139 12.11 8.59 11.16
C THR A 139 13.07 9.74 10.90
N HIS A 140 14.37 9.52 11.19
CA HIS A 140 15.39 10.54 11.03
C HIS A 140 15.52 11.02 9.58
N ASP A 141 15.69 12.32 9.37
CA ASP A 141 15.71 12.97 8.04
C ASP A 141 16.71 12.34 7.07
N LEU A 142 17.89 11.93 7.55
CA LEU A 142 18.86 11.23 6.70
C LEU A 142 18.34 9.93 6.11
N ILE A 143 17.56 9.16 6.90
CA ILE A 143 16.97 7.92 6.43
C ILE A 143 15.87 8.21 5.40
N LEU A 144 14.99 9.17 5.70
CA LEU A 144 13.95 9.59 4.75
C LEU A 144 14.56 10.10 3.45
N PHE A 145 15.64 10.91 3.55
CA PHE A 145 16.38 11.40 2.39
C PHE A 145 17.00 10.26 1.57
N GLU A 146 17.68 9.30 2.22
CA GLU A 146 18.24 8.12 1.55
C GLU A 146 17.17 7.30 0.82
N ARG A 147 15.96 7.18 1.39
CA ARG A 147 14.85 6.46 0.75
C ARG A 147 14.31 7.22 -0.45
N ALA A 148 14.09 8.53 -0.33
CA ALA A 148 13.67 9.37 -1.44
C ALA A 148 14.72 9.36 -2.57
N ALA A 149 16.02 9.48 -2.22
CA ALA A 149 17.12 9.42 -3.16
C ALA A 149 17.21 8.06 -3.87
N ALA A 150 17.00 6.95 -3.15
CA ALA A 150 16.96 5.61 -3.75
C ALA A 150 15.78 5.45 -4.72
N GLY A 151 14.68 6.17 -4.49
CA GLY A 151 13.52 6.23 -5.37
C GLY A 151 13.73 7.12 -6.59
N ASP A 152 14.73 7.99 -6.61
CA ASP A 152 14.98 8.99 -7.67
C ASP A 152 13.70 9.76 -8.03
N CYS A 153 13.07 10.38 -7.05
CA CYS A 153 11.80 11.10 -7.19
C CYS A 153 11.79 12.40 -6.40
N ASP A 154 10.98 13.36 -6.85
CA ASP A 154 10.76 14.62 -6.13
C ASP A 154 9.80 14.43 -4.95
N ILE A 155 8.83 13.52 -5.09
CA ILE A 155 7.83 13.21 -4.08
C ILE A 155 7.74 11.68 -3.93
N LEU A 156 8.02 11.19 -2.71
CA LEU A 156 7.78 9.81 -2.31
C LEU A 156 6.44 9.70 -1.58
N ILE A 157 5.57 8.81 -2.03
CA ILE A 157 4.27 8.54 -1.41
C ILE A 157 4.25 7.08 -0.97
N CYS A 158 4.06 6.86 0.33
CA CYS A 158 4.03 5.53 0.94
C CYS A 158 2.86 5.39 1.92
N GLY A 159 2.40 4.15 2.12
CA GLY A 159 1.36 3.71 3.03
C GLY A 159 1.92 2.98 4.25
N HIS A 160 1.40 1.76 4.50
CA HIS A 160 1.89 0.78 5.47
C HIS A 160 1.79 1.17 6.96
N THR A 161 2.10 2.41 7.32
CA THR A 161 2.16 2.84 8.74
C THR A 161 0.80 3.07 9.37
N HIS A 162 -0.27 3.25 8.57
CA HIS A 162 -1.60 3.68 8.98
C HIS A 162 -1.62 5.02 9.75
N VAL A 163 -0.51 5.76 9.73
CA VAL A 163 -0.37 7.07 10.38
C VAL A 163 -0.06 8.12 9.33
N PRO A 164 -0.99 9.04 9.02
CA PRO A 164 -0.77 10.05 8.01
C PRO A 164 0.20 11.13 8.50
N PHE A 165 1.18 11.46 7.67
CA PHE A 165 2.07 12.60 7.87
C PHE A 165 2.58 13.13 6.53
N VAL A 166 3.09 14.35 6.53
CA VAL A 166 3.81 14.96 5.41
C VAL A 166 5.13 15.53 5.94
N ARG A 167 6.22 15.22 5.24
CA ARG A 167 7.55 15.70 5.58
C ARG A 167 8.22 16.32 4.37
N GLN A 168 8.68 17.56 4.50
CA GLN A 168 9.57 18.17 3.52
C GLN A 168 11.00 18.02 4.02
N ILE A 169 11.88 17.50 3.15
CA ILE A 169 13.28 17.26 3.47
C ILE A 169 14.10 18.15 2.56
N GLU A 170 14.88 19.06 3.15
CA GLU A 170 15.84 19.86 2.41
C GLU A 170 17.11 19.03 2.20
N GLY A 171 17.44 18.77 0.93
CA GLY A 171 18.66 18.07 0.55
C GLY A 171 18.95 18.30 -0.92
N THR A 172 20.20 18.56 -1.24
CA THR A 172 20.68 18.60 -2.64
C THR A 172 21.24 17.23 -2.97
N MET A 173 20.57 16.47 -3.84
CA MET A 173 21.24 15.35 -4.52
C MET A 173 22.34 15.95 -5.40
N ARG A 174 23.60 15.63 -5.10
CA ARG A 174 24.77 15.94 -5.94
C ARG A 174 25.21 14.70 -6.66
#